data_3260aa6762fd56059b5a2fa9329b5ca4
#
_entry.id   3260aa6762fd56059b5a2fa9329b5ca4
#
_cell.length_a   1.000
_cell.length_b   1.000
_cell.length_c   1.000
_cell.angle_alpha   90.00
_cell.angle_beta   90.00
_cell.angle_gamma   90.00
#
_symmetry.space_group_name_H-M   'P 1'
#
loop_
_entity.id
_entity.type
_entity.pdbx_description
1 polymer ?
#
loop_
_entity_poly.entity_id
_entity_poly.type
_entity_poly.pdbx_seq_one_letter_code
_entity_poly.pdbx_strand_id
1 'polypeptide(L)'
;AVYDRLYRELLDLEQQHPELLSADSPTQRVGGPPAEGFSSVEHRIGMLSLDNAFNAEELQAWDGRLGRQLEDNPEHQREYVCELKIDGNALALSYADGVLVRAATRGDGIRGEEITANVRTIQAVPLRLQLEQPPAWVEVRGEAFIPDDTFEAINAERQQRGEALFANPRNACAGTLRQLDPKVVAARRLDFFAYTVHLPADADGPKSQWDALQWLEAAGFRVNPHRER
;
A
#
# COMPACT_ATOMS: atom_id res chain seq x y z
N ALA A 1 -5.29 5.23 26.98
CA ALA A 1 -6.36 5.55 27.97
C ALA A 1 -7.71 5.88 27.32
N VAL A 2 -7.87 7.00 26.58
CA VAL A 2 -9.18 7.33 25.95
C VAL A 2 -9.48 6.40 24.79
N TYR A 3 -8.51 6.21 23.90
CA TYR A 3 -8.63 5.30 22.75
C TYR A 3 -8.99 3.87 23.18
N ASP A 4 -8.27 3.32 24.16
CA ASP A 4 -8.50 1.95 24.62
C ASP A 4 -9.90 1.75 25.21
N ARG A 5 -10.43 2.78 25.89
CA ARG A 5 -11.80 2.76 26.41
C ARG A 5 -12.81 2.75 25.27
N LEU A 6 -12.68 3.68 24.32
CA LEU A 6 -13.58 3.76 23.17
C LEU A 6 -13.53 2.50 22.29
N TYR A 7 -12.33 1.92 22.12
CA TYR A 7 -12.15 0.68 21.37
C TYR A 7 -12.86 -0.51 22.05
N ARG A 8 -12.79 -0.62 23.39
CA ARG A 8 -13.51 -1.66 24.14
C ARG A 8 -15.03 -1.46 24.07
N GLU A 9 -15.48 -0.22 24.21
CA GLU A 9 -16.89 0.13 24.09
C GLU A 9 -17.43 -0.22 22.70
N LEU A 10 -16.66 0.05 21.64
CA LEU A 10 -17.00 -0.34 20.28
C LEU A 10 -17.08 -1.87 20.12
N LEU A 11 -16.10 -2.62 20.66
CA LEU A 11 -16.12 -4.08 20.65
C LEU A 11 -17.37 -4.64 21.34
N ASP A 12 -17.74 -4.09 22.53
CA ASP A 12 -18.91 -4.53 23.29
C ASP A 12 -20.20 -4.24 22.51
N LEU A 13 -20.28 -3.08 21.85
CA LEU A 13 -21.44 -2.70 21.02
C LEU A 13 -21.57 -3.62 19.79
N GLU A 14 -20.49 -3.91 19.10
CA GLU A 14 -20.50 -4.81 17.94
C GLU A 14 -20.83 -6.25 18.30
N GLN A 15 -20.48 -6.71 19.53
CA GLN A 15 -20.91 -8.01 20.04
C GLN A 15 -22.41 -8.05 20.38
N GLN A 16 -22.96 -6.96 20.89
CA GLN A 16 -24.38 -6.84 21.21
C GLN A 16 -25.23 -6.63 19.96
N HIS A 17 -24.67 -6.01 18.95
CA HIS A 17 -25.32 -5.61 17.70
C HIS A 17 -24.53 -6.06 16.47
N PRO A 18 -24.43 -7.38 16.19
CA PRO A 18 -23.64 -7.89 15.05
C PRO A 18 -24.11 -7.34 13.70
N GLU A 19 -25.37 -6.93 13.59
CA GLU A 19 -25.95 -6.32 12.39
C GLU A 19 -25.39 -4.93 12.07
N LEU A 20 -24.75 -4.26 13.04
CA LEU A 20 -24.09 -2.96 12.87
C LEU A 20 -22.60 -3.08 12.54
N LEU A 21 -22.04 -4.30 12.56
CA LEU A 21 -20.63 -4.53 12.25
C LEU A 21 -20.33 -4.14 10.82
N SER A 22 -19.43 -3.19 10.62
CA SER A 22 -19.00 -2.74 9.31
C SER A 22 -17.58 -3.24 8.97
N ALA A 23 -17.33 -3.49 7.68
CA ALA A 23 -16.03 -4.00 7.21
C ALA A 23 -14.86 -3.01 7.42
N ASP A 24 -15.17 -1.74 7.62
CA ASP A 24 -14.23 -0.64 7.88
C ASP A 24 -14.12 -0.26 9.37
N SER A 25 -14.75 -1.02 10.26
CA SER A 25 -14.58 -0.82 11.70
C SER A 25 -13.11 -1.00 12.10
N PRO A 26 -12.58 -0.15 13.01
CA PRO A 26 -11.25 -0.34 13.59
C PRO A 26 -11.05 -1.71 14.23
N THR A 27 -12.12 -2.36 14.70
CA THR A 27 -12.08 -3.70 15.28
C THR A 27 -11.77 -4.79 14.24
N GLN A 28 -12.03 -4.51 12.96
CA GLN A 28 -11.74 -5.41 11.84
C GLN A 28 -10.29 -5.35 11.33
N ARG A 29 -9.45 -4.45 11.90
CA ARG A 29 -8.03 -4.36 11.51
C ARG A 29 -7.23 -5.60 11.89
N VAL A 30 -7.48 -6.15 13.07
CA VAL A 30 -6.75 -7.31 13.61
C VAL A 30 -7.78 -8.35 14.05
N GLY A 31 -8.59 -8.81 13.13
CA GLY A 31 -9.65 -9.78 13.40
C GLY A 31 -9.56 -10.99 12.45
N GLY A 32 -10.02 -12.13 12.95
CA GLY A 32 -10.11 -13.35 12.18
C GLY A 32 -9.10 -14.42 12.57
N PRO A 33 -9.40 -15.69 12.25
CA PRO A 33 -8.49 -16.80 12.43
C PRO A 33 -7.29 -16.69 11.47
N PRO A 34 -6.15 -17.35 11.77
CA PRO A 34 -5.07 -17.52 10.80
C PRO A 34 -5.58 -18.14 9.49
N ALA A 35 -5.05 -17.67 8.36
CA ALA A 35 -5.37 -18.22 7.07
C ALA A 35 -4.73 -19.62 6.90
N GLU A 36 -5.38 -20.49 6.13
CA GLU A 36 -4.78 -21.79 5.74
C GLU A 36 -3.78 -21.64 4.58
N GLY A 37 -3.83 -20.50 3.87
CA GLY A 37 -2.98 -20.14 2.73
C GLY A 37 -3.47 -18.85 2.08
N PHE A 38 -2.76 -18.42 1.04
CA PHE A 38 -3.14 -17.24 0.26
C PHE A 38 -3.64 -17.67 -1.11
N SER A 39 -4.83 -17.18 -1.49
CA SER A 39 -5.35 -17.38 -2.83
C SER A 39 -4.62 -16.49 -3.84
N SER A 40 -4.46 -16.99 -5.07
CA SER A 40 -3.94 -16.19 -6.17
C SER A 40 -5.07 -15.37 -6.79
N VAL A 41 -4.84 -14.07 -6.99
CA VAL A 41 -5.79 -13.16 -7.62
C VAL A 41 -5.16 -12.46 -8.81
N GLU A 42 -5.95 -12.23 -9.84
CA GLU A 42 -5.53 -11.49 -11.02
C GLU A 42 -5.68 -9.98 -10.78
N HIS A 43 -4.66 -9.23 -11.22
CA HIS A 43 -4.69 -7.77 -11.19
C HIS A 43 -5.62 -7.22 -12.27
N ARG A 44 -6.47 -6.27 -11.90
CA ARG A 44 -7.33 -5.58 -12.86
C ARG A 44 -6.50 -4.79 -13.89
N ILE A 45 -5.41 -4.22 -13.44
CA ILE A 45 -4.42 -3.52 -14.25
C ILE A 45 -3.07 -4.14 -13.92
N GLY A 46 -2.30 -4.59 -14.91
CA GLY A 46 -0.98 -5.20 -14.70
C GLY A 46 -0.04 -4.32 -13.87
N MET A 47 0.74 -4.92 -12.97
CA MET A 47 1.74 -4.22 -12.17
C MET A 47 3.11 -4.35 -12.83
N LEU A 48 3.61 -3.24 -13.35
CA LEU A 48 4.88 -3.21 -14.10
C LEU A 48 6.09 -3.12 -13.16
N SER A 49 7.24 -3.55 -13.66
CA SER A 49 8.54 -3.26 -13.07
C SER A 49 9.07 -1.93 -13.61
N LEU A 50 9.94 -1.28 -12.85
CA LEU A 50 10.64 -0.07 -13.28
C LEU A 50 12.02 -0.45 -13.79
N ASP A 51 12.45 0.16 -14.90
CA ASP A 51 13.82 0.13 -15.35
C ASP A 51 14.69 1.05 -14.49
N ASN A 52 16.00 0.86 -14.58
CA ASN A 52 16.98 1.68 -13.87
C ASN A 52 17.74 2.57 -14.86
N ALA A 53 18.11 3.76 -14.40
CA ALA A 53 19.15 4.60 -14.99
C ALA A 53 20.20 4.86 -13.91
N PHE A 54 21.47 4.57 -14.19
CA PHE A 54 22.56 4.62 -13.22
C PHE A 54 23.42 5.89 -13.33
N ASN A 55 23.20 6.68 -14.38
CA ASN A 55 23.95 7.91 -14.65
C ASN A 55 23.09 8.90 -15.45
N ALA A 56 23.61 10.12 -15.62
CA ALA A 56 22.91 11.19 -16.33
C ALA A 56 22.65 10.85 -17.81
N GLU A 57 23.59 10.18 -18.46
CA GLU A 57 23.49 9.80 -19.88
C GLU A 57 22.34 8.81 -20.12
N GLU A 58 22.19 7.82 -19.22
CA GLU A 58 21.09 6.86 -19.29
C GLU A 58 19.74 7.52 -19.03
N LEU A 59 19.68 8.46 -18.07
CA LEU A 59 18.46 9.22 -17.77
C LEU A 59 18.07 10.11 -18.97
N GLN A 60 19.01 10.79 -19.60
CA GLN A 60 18.78 11.58 -20.82
C GLN A 60 18.31 10.70 -21.98
N ALA A 61 18.91 9.51 -22.14
CA ALA A 61 18.48 8.56 -23.17
C ALA A 61 17.05 8.06 -22.93
N TRP A 62 16.66 7.83 -21.65
CA TRP A 62 15.30 7.48 -21.27
C TRP A 62 14.32 8.62 -21.59
N ASP A 63 14.63 9.85 -21.19
CA ASP A 63 13.83 11.04 -21.51
C ASP A 63 13.61 11.20 -23.02
N GLY A 64 14.68 11.04 -23.80
CA GLY A 64 14.60 11.08 -25.27
C GLY A 64 13.76 9.95 -25.88
N ARG A 65 13.73 8.75 -25.28
CA ARG A 65 12.80 7.68 -25.69
C ARG A 65 11.35 8.02 -25.39
N LEU A 66 11.11 8.55 -24.20
CA LEU A 66 9.77 8.98 -23.75
C LEU A 66 9.18 10.03 -24.69
N GLY A 67 9.97 11.07 -25.03
CA GLY A 67 9.53 12.11 -25.96
C GLY A 67 9.12 11.55 -27.32
N ARG A 68 9.87 10.59 -27.86
CA ARG A 68 9.51 9.92 -29.14
C ARG A 68 8.22 9.09 -29.03
N GLN A 69 7.99 8.43 -27.90
CA GLN A 69 6.78 7.61 -27.68
C GLN A 69 5.52 8.46 -27.50
N LEU A 70 5.67 9.65 -26.90
CA LEU A 70 4.57 10.57 -26.66
C LEU A 70 4.29 11.47 -27.86
N GLU A 71 5.09 11.37 -28.96
CA GLU A 71 5.00 12.28 -30.10
C GLU A 71 5.05 13.74 -29.68
N ASP A 72 5.84 14.03 -28.65
CA ASP A 72 5.88 15.34 -28.03
C ASP A 72 6.34 16.42 -29.01
N ASN A 73 5.69 17.58 -28.92
CA ASN A 73 6.21 18.79 -29.52
C ASN A 73 7.55 19.15 -28.82
N PRO A 74 8.67 19.28 -29.54
CA PRO A 74 9.98 19.61 -28.95
C PRO A 74 10.00 20.93 -28.16
N GLU A 75 9.02 21.81 -28.39
CA GLU A 75 8.88 23.08 -27.67
C GLU A 75 8.22 22.93 -26.29
N HIS A 76 7.57 21.79 -25.99
CA HIS A 76 6.98 21.53 -24.69
C HIS A 76 7.99 20.89 -23.74
N GLN A 77 8.35 21.59 -22.69
CA GLN A 77 9.17 21.06 -21.62
C GLN A 77 8.35 20.03 -20.81
N ARG A 78 8.85 18.79 -20.73
CA ARG A 78 8.27 17.78 -19.85
C ARG A 78 8.52 18.10 -18.38
N GLU A 79 7.52 17.95 -17.57
CA GLU A 79 7.63 18.06 -16.11
C GLU A 79 7.69 16.66 -15.49
N TYR A 80 8.49 16.49 -14.48
CA TYR A 80 8.66 15.24 -13.75
C TYR A 80 8.37 15.43 -12.27
N VAL A 81 7.85 14.37 -11.64
CA VAL A 81 7.83 14.25 -10.19
C VAL A 81 8.90 13.27 -9.78
N CYS A 82 9.81 13.72 -8.93
CA CYS A 82 10.88 12.90 -8.36
C CYS A 82 10.49 12.48 -6.95
N GLU A 83 10.60 11.18 -6.65
CA GLU A 83 10.32 10.62 -5.32
C GLU A 83 11.41 9.63 -4.92
N LEU A 84 11.68 9.49 -3.63
CA LEU A 84 12.51 8.40 -3.15
C LEU A 84 11.84 7.05 -3.47
N LYS A 85 12.58 6.14 -4.10
CA LYS A 85 12.12 4.78 -4.32
C LYS A 85 12.29 3.98 -3.04
N ILE A 86 11.17 3.79 -2.31
CA ILE A 86 11.16 3.02 -1.07
C ILE A 86 11.46 1.54 -1.37
N ASP A 87 12.31 0.95 -0.54
CA ASP A 87 12.69 -0.45 -0.65
C ASP A 87 11.79 -1.35 0.23
N GLY A 88 10.71 -1.80 -0.34
CA GLY A 88 9.70 -2.62 0.32
C GLY A 88 9.06 -3.63 -0.63
N ASN A 89 7.75 -3.79 -0.51
CA ASN A 89 6.95 -4.70 -1.33
C ASN A 89 5.73 -3.98 -1.89
N ALA A 90 5.63 -3.97 -3.22
CA ALA A 90 4.51 -3.33 -3.91
C ALA A 90 3.19 -4.07 -3.65
N LEU A 91 2.16 -3.30 -3.32
CA LEU A 91 0.80 -3.76 -3.09
C LEU A 91 -0.19 -3.05 -4.02
N ALA A 92 -1.25 -3.77 -4.40
CA ALA A 92 -2.45 -3.23 -5.03
C ALA A 92 -3.61 -3.32 -4.02
N LEU A 93 -4.21 -2.17 -3.71
CA LEU A 93 -5.31 -2.03 -2.77
C LEU A 93 -6.57 -1.66 -3.54
N SER A 94 -7.59 -2.52 -3.52
CA SER A 94 -8.86 -2.29 -4.21
C SER A 94 -9.93 -1.82 -3.22
N TYR A 95 -10.58 -0.72 -3.55
CA TYR A 95 -11.69 -0.14 -2.81
C TYR A 95 -12.96 -0.21 -3.65
N ALA A 96 -14.07 -0.56 -3.02
CA ALA A 96 -15.41 -0.45 -3.58
C ALA A 96 -16.22 0.53 -2.70
N ASP A 97 -16.84 1.52 -3.31
CA ASP A 97 -17.60 2.56 -2.61
C ASP A 97 -16.84 3.15 -1.42
N GLY A 98 -15.53 3.34 -1.59
CA GLY A 98 -14.62 3.87 -0.60
C GLY A 98 -14.15 2.89 0.48
N VAL A 99 -14.60 1.64 0.52
CA VAL A 99 -14.20 0.62 1.51
C VAL A 99 -13.15 -0.31 0.94
N LEU A 100 -12.10 -0.63 1.69
CA LEU A 100 -11.08 -1.61 1.32
C LEU A 100 -11.69 -3.01 1.25
N VAL A 101 -11.77 -3.55 0.04
CA VAL A 101 -12.33 -4.89 -0.23
C VAL A 101 -11.27 -5.93 -0.53
N ARG A 102 -10.11 -5.53 -1.07
CA ARG A 102 -9.04 -6.46 -1.44
C ARG A 102 -7.68 -5.79 -1.40
N ALA A 103 -6.67 -6.55 -0.96
CA ALA A 103 -5.27 -6.19 -1.10
C ALA A 103 -4.48 -7.38 -1.63
N ALA A 104 -3.59 -7.14 -2.59
CA ALA A 104 -2.78 -8.17 -3.22
C ALA A 104 -1.32 -7.74 -3.36
N THR A 105 -0.41 -8.71 -3.27
CA THR A 105 1.00 -8.52 -3.63
C THR A 105 1.15 -8.35 -5.15
N ARG A 106 2.25 -7.77 -5.62
CA ARG A 106 2.52 -7.67 -7.06
C ARG A 106 2.58 -9.03 -7.74
N GLY A 107 3.16 -10.05 -7.08
CA GLY A 107 3.42 -11.34 -7.71
C GLY A 107 4.28 -11.22 -8.97
N ASP A 108 3.85 -11.84 -10.06
CA ASP A 108 4.48 -11.76 -11.38
C ASP A 108 4.08 -10.51 -12.20
N GLY A 109 3.22 -9.66 -11.62
CA GLY A 109 2.66 -8.47 -12.26
C GLY A 109 1.32 -8.69 -12.94
N ILE A 110 0.92 -9.94 -13.21
CA ILE A 110 -0.39 -10.35 -13.73
C ILE A 110 -1.26 -10.90 -12.58
N ARG A 111 -0.66 -11.70 -11.72
CA ARG A 111 -1.31 -12.31 -10.56
C ARG A 111 -0.48 -12.11 -9.31
N GLY A 112 -1.15 -11.89 -8.19
CA GLY A 112 -0.54 -11.75 -6.87
C GLY A 112 -1.23 -12.63 -5.82
N GLU A 113 -0.69 -12.66 -4.61
CA GLU A 113 -1.32 -13.31 -3.45
C GLU A 113 -2.30 -12.34 -2.80
N GLU A 114 -3.52 -12.79 -2.52
CA GLU A 114 -4.55 -12.05 -1.78
C GLU A 114 -4.17 -12.04 -0.30
N ILE A 115 -3.91 -10.86 0.25
CA ILE A 115 -3.40 -10.66 1.63
C ILE A 115 -4.18 -9.58 2.40
N THR A 116 -5.45 -9.39 2.10
CA THR A 116 -6.29 -8.31 2.67
C THR A 116 -6.27 -8.30 4.20
N ALA A 117 -6.38 -9.48 4.83
CA ALA A 117 -6.36 -9.58 6.29
C ALA A 117 -5.07 -9.03 6.90
N ASN A 118 -3.93 -9.29 6.26
CA ASN A 118 -2.63 -8.78 6.68
C ASN A 118 -2.50 -7.28 6.43
N VAL A 119 -2.94 -6.80 5.27
CA VAL A 119 -2.86 -5.37 4.92
C VAL A 119 -3.76 -4.50 5.79
N ARG A 120 -4.91 -5.01 6.23
CA ARG A 120 -5.77 -4.31 7.20
C ARG A 120 -5.06 -3.96 8.50
N THR A 121 -4.03 -4.69 8.89
CA THR A 121 -3.23 -4.41 10.09
C THR A 121 -2.30 -3.20 9.93
N ILE A 122 -2.02 -2.79 8.71
CA ILE A 122 -1.14 -1.64 8.41
C ILE A 122 -1.91 -0.34 8.69
N GLN A 123 -1.50 0.39 9.71
CA GLN A 123 -2.22 1.60 10.16
C GLN A 123 -2.26 2.71 9.11
N ALA A 124 -1.24 2.78 8.25
CA ALA A 124 -1.15 3.74 7.15
C ALA A 124 -2.11 3.45 5.98
N VAL A 125 -2.75 2.26 5.96
CA VAL A 125 -3.76 1.91 4.95
C VAL A 125 -5.14 2.24 5.49
N PRO A 126 -5.89 3.20 4.89
CA PRO A 126 -7.26 3.49 5.28
C PRO A 126 -8.16 2.29 4.98
N LEU A 127 -8.98 1.87 5.95
CA LEU A 127 -10.04 0.88 5.70
C LEU A 127 -11.20 1.49 4.91
N ARG A 128 -11.38 2.82 5.06
CA ARG A 128 -12.29 3.65 4.26
C ARG A 128 -11.57 4.90 3.78
N LEU A 129 -11.75 5.24 2.51
CA LEU A 129 -11.21 6.46 1.92
C LEU A 129 -11.88 7.69 2.55
N GLN A 130 -11.11 8.72 2.84
CA GLN A 130 -11.56 9.99 3.42
C GLN A 130 -12.11 10.94 2.34
N LEU A 131 -13.08 10.45 1.58
CA LEU A 131 -13.71 11.18 0.48
C LEU A 131 -15.22 11.26 0.73
N GLU A 132 -15.82 12.41 0.52
CA GLU A 132 -17.28 12.60 0.66
C GLU A 132 -18.07 11.76 -0.35
N GLN A 133 -17.58 11.68 -1.57
CA GLN A 133 -18.16 10.93 -2.67
C GLN A 133 -17.08 10.04 -3.32
N PRO A 134 -16.77 8.88 -2.73
CA PRO A 134 -15.79 7.99 -3.30
C PRO A 134 -16.31 7.41 -4.63
N PRO A 135 -15.41 7.24 -5.63
CA PRO A 135 -15.76 6.51 -6.84
C PRO A 135 -16.18 5.07 -6.50
N ALA A 136 -17.05 4.48 -7.33
CA ALA A 136 -17.53 3.11 -7.16
C ALA A 136 -16.39 2.09 -7.09
N TRP A 137 -15.27 2.39 -7.76
CA TRP A 137 -14.06 1.58 -7.73
C TRP A 137 -12.81 2.47 -7.72
N VAL A 138 -11.84 2.10 -6.87
CA VAL A 138 -10.52 2.72 -6.80
C VAL A 138 -9.48 1.63 -6.59
N GLU A 139 -8.37 1.65 -7.33
CA GLU A 139 -7.17 0.87 -7.01
C GLU A 139 -6.02 1.81 -6.65
N VAL A 140 -5.51 1.66 -5.44
CA VAL A 140 -4.33 2.40 -4.97
C VAL A 140 -3.14 1.45 -4.97
N ARG A 141 -2.02 1.92 -5.52
CA ARG A 141 -0.74 1.21 -5.45
C ARG A 141 0.23 1.95 -4.57
N GLY A 142 1.01 1.19 -3.85
CA GLY A 142 2.00 1.72 -2.94
C GLY A 142 3.00 0.66 -2.50
N GLU A 143 3.94 1.08 -1.68
CA GLU A 143 4.99 0.22 -1.15
C GLU A 143 4.76 0.01 0.34
N ALA A 144 4.58 -1.26 0.74
CA ALA A 144 4.65 -1.65 2.15
C ALA A 144 6.10 -1.85 2.54
N PHE A 145 6.50 -1.33 3.69
CA PHE A 145 7.87 -1.41 4.18
C PHE A 145 7.93 -1.56 5.69
N ILE A 146 9.09 -1.92 6.21
CA ILE A 146 9.40 -1.91 7.63
C ILE A 146 10.31 -0.71 7.91
N PRO A 147 9.94 0.21 8.83
CA PRO A 147 10.83 1.26 9.32
C PRO A 147 12.11 0.66 9.95
N ASP A 148 13.24 1.38 9.84
CA ASP A 148 14.55 0.88 10.27
C ASP A 148 14.60 0.51 11.75
N ASP A 149 14.01 1.33 12.63
CA ASP A 149 13.91 1.07 14.07
C ASP A 149 13.11 -0.21 14.38
N THR A 150 12.05 -0.43 13.63
CA THR A 150 11.23 -1.65 13.73
C THR A 150 11.99 -2.88 13.21
N PHE A 151 12.75 -2.73 12.11
CA PHE A 151 13.60 -3.81 11.59
C PHE A 151 14.68 -4.25 12.59
N GLU A 152 15.35 -3.28 13.21
CA GLU A 152 16.33 -3.54 14.25
C GLU A 152 15.72 -4.27 15.45
N ALA A 153 14.55 -3.84 15.91
CA ALA A 153 13.82 -4.48 17.00
C ALA A 153 13.43 -5.94 16.68
N ILE A 154 12.93 -6.19 15.46
CA ILE A 154 12.59 -7.55 15.00
C ILE A 154 13.83 -8.46 15.00
N ASN A 155 14.94 -7.98 14.48
CA ASN A 155 16.18 -8.77 14.43
C ASN A 155 16.78 -9.00 15.83
N ALA A 156 16.69 -8.03 16.73
CA ALA A 156 17.11 -8.22 18.12
C ALA A 156 16.27 -9.31 18.83
N GLU A 157 14.95 -9.32 18.62
CA GLU A 157 14.07 -10.36 19.18
C GLU A 157 14.39 -11.75 18.59
N ARG A 158 14.60 -11.83 17.26
CA ARG A 158 14.99 -13.10 16.59
C ARG A 158 16.31 -13.63 17.11
N GLN A 159 17.28 -12.75 17.32
CA GLN A 159 18.59 -13.13 17.91
C GLN A 159 18.43 -13.72 19.31
N GLN A 160 17.59 -13.12 20.16
CA GLN A 160 17.30 -13.63 21.51
C GLN A 160 16.66 -15.02 21.48
N ARG A 161 15.88 -15.31 20.44
CA ARG A 161 15.21 -16.61 20.23
C ARG A 161 16.09 -17.63 19.49
N GLY A 162 17.31 -17.28 19.09
CA GLY A 162 18.20 -18.13 18.29
C GLY A 162 17.71 -18.38 16.86
N GLU A 163 16.84 -17.49 16.33
CA GLU A 163 16.32 -17.55 14.98
C GLU A 163 17.26 -16.86 13.98
N ALA A 164 17.23 -17.30 12.71
CA ALA A 164 17.97 -16.63 11.64
C ALA A 164 17.49 -15.18 11.45
N LEU A 165 18.43 -14.23 11.37
CA LEU A 165 18.11 -12.82 11.16
C LEU A 165 17.62 -12.55 9.74
N PHE A 166 16.78 -11.54 9.56
CA PHE A 166 16.47 -11.02 8.24
C PHE A 166 17.66 -10.25 7.67
N ALA A 167 17.96 -10.49 6.39
CA ALA A 167 19.10 -9.88 5.73
C ALA A 167 18.93 -8.37 5.49
N ASN A 168 17.70 -7.92 5.27
CA ASN A 168 17.35 -6.50 5.00
C ASN A 168 15.87 -6.25 5.30
N PRO A 169 15.45 -4.95 5.42
CA PRO A 169 14.06 -4.58 5.69
C PRO A 169 13.07 -5.09 4.64
N ARG A 170 13.44 -5.13 3.35
CA ARG A 170 12.59 -5.63 2.27
C ARG A 170 12.24 -7.11 2.46
N ASN A 171 13.22 -7.96 2.78
CA ASN A 171 12.99 -9.38 3.04
C ASN A 171 12.15 -9.59 4.30
N ALA A 172 12.38 -8.79 5.34
CA ALA A 172 11.57 -8.82 6.55
C ALA A 172 10.11 -8.41 6.27
N CYS A 173 9.89 -7.39 5.44
CA CYS A 173 8.55 -6.98 5.00
C CYS A 173 7.87 -8.09 4.20
N ALA A 174 8.53 -8.68 3.19
CA ALA A 174 7.99 -9.77 2.40
C ALA A 174 7.59 -10.98 3.25
N GLY A 175 8.48 -11.39 4.17
CA GLY A 175 8.22 -12.48 5.10
C GLY A 175 7.10 -12.16 6.10
N THR A 176 6.90 -10.90 6.43
CA THR A 176 5.82 -10.45 7.30
C THR A 176 4.47 -10.47 6.56
N LEU A 177 4.41 -9.92 5.35
CA LEU A 177 3.18 -9.91 4.54
C LEU A 177 2.63 -11.31 4.24
N ARG A 178 3.48 -12.33 4.28
CA ARG A 178 3.13 -13.74 4.04
C ARG A 178 2.91 -14.54 5.34
N GLN A 179 2.78 -13.90 6.49
CA GLN A 179 2.38 -14.58 7.72
C GLN A 179 0.89 -14.96 7.64
N LEU A 180 0.57 -16.17 8.04
CA LEU A 180 -0.81 -16.68 8.02
C LEU A 180 -1.67 -16.05 9.13
N ASP A 181 -1.04 -15.64 10.24
CA ASP A 181 -1.73 -14.97 11.34
C ASP A 181 -1.57 -13.44 11.24
N PRO A 182 -2.65 -12.68 10.99
CA PRO A 182 -2.61 -11.22 10.94
C PRO A 182 -2.13 -10.57 12.24
N LYS A 183 -2.24 -11.22 13.39
CA LYS A 183 -1.73 -10.70 14.68
C LYS A 183 -0.21 -10.59 14.66
N VAL A 184 0.49 -11.54 14.02
CA VAL A 184 1.94 -11.48 13.83
C VAL A 184 2.31 -10.30 12.94
N VAL A 185 1.53 -10.05 11.87
CA VAL A 185 1.73 -8.90 10.97
C VAL A 185 1.54 -7.59 11.74
N ALA A 186 0.46 -7.47 12.51
CA ALA A 186 0.17 -6.29 13.33
C ALA A 186 1.30 -5.96 14.31
N ALA A 187 1.88 -6.99 14.96
CA ALA A 187 2.98 -6.82 15.90
C ALA A 187 4.26 -6.26 15.25
N ARG A 188 4.44 -6.50 13.96
CA ARG A 188 5.62 -6.05 13.19
C ARG A 188 5.49 -4.65 12.60
N ARG A 189 4.37 -3.95 12.82
CA ARG A 189 4.16 -2.53 12.51
C ARG A 189 4.67 -2.10 11.13
N LEU A 190 4.23 -2.80 10.09
CA LEU A 190 4.49 -2.38 8.71
C LEU A 190 3.95 -0.97 8.47
N ASP A 191 4.61 -0.25 7.60
CA ASP A 191 4.17 1.06 7.11
C ASP A 191 3.90 1.01 5.61
N PHE A 192 3.31 2.09 5.05
CA PHE A 192 2.89 2.12 3.65
C PHE A 192 2.93 3.54 3.10
N PHE A 193 3.52 3.69 1.89
CA PHE A 193 3.40 4.89 1.08
C PHE A 193 2.67 4.58 -0.22
N ALA A 194 1.59 5.32 -0.49
CA ALA A 194 0.89 5.26 -1.76
C ALA A 194 1.62 6.10 -2.81
N TYR A 195 1.65 5.63 -4.08
CA TYR A 195 2.31 6.35 -5.17
C TYR A 195 1.50 6.40 -6.47
N THR A 196 0.45 5.58 -6.63
CA THR A 196 -0.39 5.58 -7.84
C THR A 196 -1.84 5.32 -7.47
N VAL A 197 -2.75 5.96 -8.18
CA VAL A 197 -4.20 5.71 -8.11
C VAL A 197 -4.74 5.41 -9.51
N HIS A 198 -5.62 4.43 -9.59
CA HIS A 198 -6.42 4.11 -10.77
C HIS A 198 -7.90 4.25 -10.44
N LEU A 199 -8.62 4.94 -11.30
CA LEU A 199 -10.04 5.26 -11.17
C LEU A 199 -10.81 4.73 -12.39
N PRO A 200 -12.16 4.63 -12.32
CA PRO A 200 -13.00 4.42 -13.51
C PRO A 200 -12.72 5.48 -14.59
N ALA A 201 -12.85 5.10 -15.84
CA ALA A 201 -12.55 6.02 -16.97
C ALA A 201 -13.47 7.24 -17.05
N ASP A 202 -14.65 7.15 -16.46
CA ASP A 202 -15.66 8.21 -16.37
C ASP A 202 -15.55 9.06 -15.09
N ALA A 203 -14.64 8.72 -14.18
CA ALA A 203 -14.39 9.52 -12.99
C ALA A 203 -13.53 10.75 -13.31
N ASP A 204 -13.85 11.88 -12.69
CA ASP A 204 -12.99 13.07 -12.72
C ASP A 204 -11.76 12.82 -11.81
N GLY A 205 -10.71 12.33 -12.43
CA GLY A 205 -9.48 11.92 -11.75
C GLY A 205 -8.33 12.92 -11.89
N PRO A 206 -7.21 12.68 -11.17
CA PRO A 206 -6.01 13.50 -11.27
C PRO A 206 -5.45 13.49 -12.69
N LYS A 207 -4.97 14.66 -13.15
CA LYS A 207 -4.45 14.85 -14.52
C LYS A 207 -2.94 14.76 -14.61
N SER A 208 -2.25 14.77 -13.47
CA SER A 208 -0.78 14.64 -13.37
C SER A 208 -0.42 13.72 -12.22
N GLN A 209 0.84 13.26 -12.19
CA GLN A 209 1.36 12.50 -11.06
C GLN A 209 1.32 13.32 -9.76
N TRP A 210 1.58 14.62 -9.84
CA TRP A 210 1.49 15.50 -8.66
C TRP A 210 0.05 15.57 -8.12
N ASP A 211 -0.94 15.74 -8.99
CA ASP A 211 -2.35 15.73 -8.59
C ASP A 211 -2.77 14.36 -8.03
N ALA A 212 -2.23 13.26 -8.58
CA ALA A 212 -2.48 11.91 -8.06
C ALA A 212 -1.98 11.75 -6.61
N LEU A 213 -0.80 12.26 -6.30
CA LEU A 213 -0.26 12.25 -4.93
C LEU A 213 -1.11 13.11 -3.98
N GLN A 214 -1.57 14.29 -4.42
CA GLN A 214 -2.48 15.12 -3.63
C GLN A 214 -3.85 14.45 -3.42
N TRP A 215 -4.38 13.78 -4.43
CA TRP A 215 -5.60 13.01 -4.32
C TRP A 215 -5.46 11.86 -3.29
N LEU A 216 -4.33 11.15 -3.32
CA LEU A 216 -4.04 10.10 -2.35
C LEU A 216 -3.96 10.63 -0.91
N GLU A 217 -3.34 11.78 -0.69
CA GLU A 217 -3.33 12.45 0.64
C GLU A 217 -4.75 12.82 1.09
N ALA A 218 -5.56 13.40 0.20
CA ALA A 218 -6.95 13.74 0.49
C ALA A 218 -7.81 12.50 0.78
N ALA A 219 -7.49 11.36 0.14
CA ALA A 219 -8.15 10.08 0.39
C ALA A 219 -7.69 9.39 1.70
N GLY A 220 -6.74 9.99 2.44
CA GLY A 220 -6.26 9.52 3.74
C GLY A 220 -5.01 8.66 3.70
N PHE A 221 -4.34 8.54 2.56
CA PHE A 221 -3.06 7.85 2.46
C PHE A 221 -1.88 8.74 2.85
N ARG A 222 -0.81 8.11 3.33
CA ARG A 222 0.51 8.74 3.32
C ARG A 222 1.17 8.53 1.97
N VAL A 223 1.78 9.57 1.45
CA VAL A 223 2.66 9.53 0.27
C VAL A 223 4.08 9.85 0.72
N ASN A 224 5.07 9.58 -0.14
CA ASN A 224 6.45 9.87 0.19
C ASN A 224 6.63 11.38 0.46
N PRO A 225 7.11 11.78 1.66
CA PRO A 225 7.33 13.19 1.98
C PRO A 225 8.51 13.80 1.21
N HIS A 226 9.46 12.96 0.75
CA HIS A 226 10.62 13.37 -0.05
C HIS A 226 10.28 13.27 -1.53
N ARG A 227 9.50 14.25 -2.01
CA ARG A 227 9.08 14.38 -3.39
C ARG A 227 9.26 15.81 -3.86
N GLU A 228 9.64 15.97 -5.12
CA GLU A 228 9.87 17.27 -5.78
C GLU A 228 9.25 17.27 -7.18
N ARG A 229 8.87 18.46 -7.66
CA ARG A 229 8.35 18.71 -9.01
C ARG A 229 9.28 19.60 -9.78
#